data_51c474402cfa90127095fc098246ac74
#
_entry.id   51c474402cfa90127095fc098246ac74
#
_cell.length_a   1.000
_cell.length_b   1.000
_cell.length_c   1.000
_cell.angle_alpha   90.00
_cell.angle_beta   90.00
_cell.angle_gamma   90.00
#
_symmetry.space_group_name_H-M   'P 1'
#
loop_
_entity.id
_entity.type
_entity.pdbx_description
1 polymer ?
#
loop_
_entity_poly.entity_id
_entity_poly.type
_entity_poly.pdbx_seq_one_letter_code
_entity_poly.pdbx_strand_id
1 'polypeptide(L)'
;MTSIIAADMTKASKTQASSHTPAQGFSYSREHFESLVDAALKHAKKLGATDAGADASEGCGLSVSVRKGELENVERNRDKSLGVTVYLGHRRGNASTSDFSQDAIERTVQAAYDIARFTAEDPVAGLPDKKDIAKHHPDLDLFHPWNITSADAATLALRCEAAAMQTDKRITNSEGAAVSAQQSHFFSAHTHGFRGGYASSRHTISVAPIAGKGDSMQRDAWYSSMRSADELLRPRRWAATPQSAP
;
A
#
# COMPACT_ATOMS: atom_id res chain seq x y z
N MET A 1 43.59 -0.14 45.45
CA MET A 1 42.73 -1.33 45.47
C MET A 1 41.41 -0.94 44.85
N THR A 2 41.20 -1.23 43.61
CA THR A 2 39.84 -1.21 43.02
C THR A 2 39.96 -1.93 41.68
N SER A 3 39.33 -3.10 41.61
CA SER A 3 39.34 -4.03 40.49
C SER A 3 38.39 -3.54 39.41
N ILE A 4 38.85 -3.45 38.16
CA ILE A 4 38.04 -3.17 36.97
C ILE A 4 37.71 -4.52 36.35
N ILE A 5 36.43 -4.88 36.36
CA ILE A 5 35.90 -6.06 35.67
C ILE A 5 35.55 -5.63 34.23
N ALA A 6 36.28 -6.16 33.28
CA ALA A 6 35.96 -6.05 31.88
C ALA A 6 34.78 -6.97 31.55
N ALA A 7 33.68 -6.40 31.04
CA ALA A 7 32.56 -7.15 30.55
C ALA A 7 32.81 -7.53 29.08
N ASP A 8 32.90 -8.81 28.83
CA ASP A 8 33.00 -9.48 27.53
C ASP A 8 31.67 -9.33 26.78
N MET A 9 31.67 -8.58 25.70
CA MET A 9 30.51 -8.43 24.80
C MET A 9 30.55 -9.51 23.72
N THR A 10 30.06 -10.70 24.04
CA THR A 10 29.81 -11.76 23.05
C THR A 10 28.63 -11.34 22.17
N LYS A 11 28.91 -11.03 20.91
CA LYS A 11 27.93 -10.84 19.86
C LYS A 11 27.15 -12.14 19.63
N ALA A 12 25.95 -12.25 20.19
CA ALA A 12 25.00 -13.27 19.82
C ALA A 12 24.41 -12.92 18.44
N SER A 13 24.84 -13.66 17.42
CA SER A 13 24.19 -13.70 16.11
C SER A 13 22.76 -14.22 16.29
N LYS A 14 21.77 -13.34 16.25
CA LYS A 14 20.36 -13.72 16.17
C LYS A 14 20.04 -14.15 14.75
N THR A 15 20.13 -15.45 14.49
CA THR A 15 19.42 -16.07 13.37
C THR A 15 17.92 -15.94 13.69
N GLN A 16 17.25 -14.97 13.07
CA GLN A 16 15.79 -14.85 13.16
C GLN A 16 15.19 -16.02 12.37
N ALA A 17 14.67 -17.01 13.10
CA ALA A 17 13.72 -17.96 12.56
C ALA A 17 12.49 -17.17 12.07
N SER A 18 12.14 -17.30 10.79
CA SER A 18 10.95 -16.71 10.20
C SER A 18 9.70 -17.24 10.91
N SER A 19 9.07 -16.41 11.73
CA SER A 19 7.77 -16.73 12.30
C SER A 19 6.73 -16.65 11.19
N HIS A 20 5.97 -17.70 10.96
CA HIS A 20 4.87 -17.80 9.98
C HIS A 20 3.64 -16.94 10.34
N THR A 21 3.78 -15.97 11.22
CA THR A 21 2.68 -15.10 11.64
C THR A 21 2.54 -13.94 10.64
N PRO A 22 1.32 -13.65 10.13
CA PRO A 22 1.09 -12.46 9.30
C PRO A 22 1.59 -11.21 10.01
N ALA A 23 2.18 -10.27 9.27
CA ALA A 23 2.54 -8.97 9.83
C ALA A 23 1.28 -8.30 10.40
N GLN A 24 1.45 -7.53 11.46
CA GLN A 24 0.34 -6.99 12.24
C GLN A 24 -0.72 -6.28 11.35
N GLY A 25 -1.96 -6.79 11.38
CA GLY A 25 -3.09 -6.25 10.63
C GLY A 25 -3.42 -6.95 9.32
N PHE A 26 -2.58 -7.83 8.80
CA PHE A 26 -2.87 -8.64 7.60
C PHE A 26 -3.52 -9.99 7.93
N SER A 27 -4.29 -10.54 6.96
CA SER A 27 -4.93 -11.86 7.07
C SER A 27 -4.07 -12.97 6.50
N TYR A 28 -3.19 -12.64 5.57
CA TYR A 28 -2.36 -13.61 4.85
C TYR A 28 -0.89 -13.40 5.16
N SER A 29 -0.13 -14.50 5.21
CA SER A 29 1.32 -14.43 5.33
C SER A 29 1.99 -14.33 3.95
N ARG A 30 3.26 -13.95 3.93
CA ARG A 30 4.08 -13.94 2.72
C ARG A 30 4.14 -15.33 2.09
N GLU A 31 4.33 -16.36 2.89
CA GLU A 31 4.43 -17.76 2.44
C GLU A 31 3.12 -18.21 1.78
N HIS A 32 1.97 -17.73 2.29
CA HIS A 32 0.70 -17.99 1.64
C HIS A 32 0.66 -17.37 0.24
N PHE A 33 1.06 -16.11 0.07
CA PHE A 33 1.14 -15.48 -1.24
C PHE A 33 2.14 -16.17 -2.17
N GLU A 34 3.29 -16.62 -1.65
CA GLU A 34 4.24 -17.42 -2.42
C GLU A 34 3.58 -18.67 -2.98
N SER A 35 2.79 -19.39 -2.16
CA SER A 35 2.09 -20.60 -2.60
C SER A 35 1.04 -20.32 -3.69
N LEU A 36 0.29 -19.21 -3.60
CA LEU A 36 -0.70 -18.81 -4.62
C LEU A 36 -0.02 -18.47 -5.94
N VAL A 37 1.03 -17.68 -5.89
CA VAL A 37 1.81 -17.28 -7.07
C VAL A 37 2.46 -18.49 -7.73
N ASP A 38 3.03 -19.40 -6.95
CA ASP A 38 3.62 -20.65 -7.48
C ASP A 38 2.56 -21.54 -8.15
N ALA A 39 1.36 -21.64 -7.58
CA ALA A 39 0.25 -22.38 -8.19
C ALA A 39 -0.13 -21.76 -9.54
N ALA A 40 -0.25 -20.44 -9.62
CA ALA A 40 -0.57 -19.73 -10.87
C ALA A 40 0.51 -19.93 -11.93
N LEU A 41 1.79 -19.75 -11.60
CA LEU A 41 2.90 -19.94 -12.55
C LEU A 41 3.01 -21.39 -13.03
N LYS A 42 2.82 -22.36 -12.12
CA LYS A 42 2.80 -23.78 -12.47
C LYS A 42 1.66 -24.08 -13.45
N HIS A 43 0.47 -23.55 -13.22
CA HIS A 43 -0.67 -23.75 -14.12
C HIS A 43 -0.46 -23.08 -15.49
N ALA A 44 0.07 -21.86 -15.54
CA ALA A 44 0.42 -21.18 -16.79
C ALA A 44 1.40 -22.01 -17.64
N LYS A 45 2.43 -22.57 -17.00
CA LYS A 45 3.38 -23.48 -17.67
C LYS A 45 2.69 -24.75 -18.20
N LYS A 46 1.75 -25.34 -17.44
CA LYS A 46 0.97 -26.51 -17.85
C LYS A 46 0.13 -26.22 -19.09
N LEU A 47 -0.40 -25.00 -19.23
CA LEU A 47 -1.16 -24.57 -20.43
C LEU A 47 -0.27 -24.29 -21.64
N GLY A 48 1.06 -24.25 -21.49
CA GLY A 48 1.99 -23.99 -22.60
C GLY A 48 2.36 -22.51 -22.75
N ALA A 49 2.20 -21.68 -21.71
CA ALA A 49 2.70 -20.32 -21.73
C ALA A 49 4.22 -20.31 -21.95
N THR A 50 4.71 -19.42 -22.82
CA THR A 50 6.14 -19.21 -23.03
C THR A 50 6.76 -18.57 -21.78
N ASP A 51 6.07 -17.59 -21.22
CA ASP A 51 6.41 -16.90 -19.99
C ASP A 51 5.17 -16.53 -19.19
N ALA A 52 5.34 -16.34 -17.89
CA ALA A 52 4.27 -15.87 -17.03
C ALA A 52 4.83 -15.10 -15.81
N GLY A 53 4.05 -14.16 -15.33
CA GLY A 53 4.21 -13.47 -14.06
C GLY A 53 2.93 -13.56 -13.23
N ALA A 54 3.07 -13.57 -11.92
CA ALA A 54 1.92 -13.48 -11.02
C ALA A 54 2.29 -12.66 -9.79
N ASP A 55 1.29 -11.98 -9.23
CA ASP A 55 1.39 -11.25 -7.97
C ASP A 55 0.16 -11.49 -7.12
N ALA A 56 0.38 -11.67 -5.81
CA ALA A 56 -0.68 -11.74 -4.82
C ALA A 56 -0.51 -10.60 -3.83
N SER A 57 -1.60 -9.94 -3.44
CA SER A 57 -1.58 -8.78 -2.57
C SER A 57 -2.77 -8.73 -1.62
N GLU A 58 -2.57 -8.06 -0.50
CA GLU A 58 -3.60 -7.65 0.43
C GLU A 58 -3.37 -6.19 0.84
N GLY A 59 -4.44 -5.40 0.87
CA GLY A 59 -4.48 -4.07 1.42
C GLY A 59 -5.56 -3.94 2.48
N CYS A 60 -5.31 -3.17 3.52
CA CYS A 60 -6.34 -2.84 4.50
C CYS A 60 -6.11 -1.44 5.08
N GLY A 61 -7.19 -0.83 5.55
CA GLY A 61 -7.09 0.50 6.09
C GLY A 61 -8.33 1.02 6.78
N LEU A 62 -8.16 2.21 7.31
CA LEU A 62 -9.19 3.04 7.90
C LEU A 62 -9.12 4.43 7.26
N SER A 63 -10.27 4.95 6.85
CA SER A 63 -10.45 6.34 6.48
C SER A 63 -11.59 6.95 7.28
N VAL A 64 -11.37 8.15 7.81
CA VAL A 64 -12.38 8.90 8.56
C VAL A 64 -12.41 10.31 8.02
N SER A 65 -13.58 10.81 7.65
CA SER A 65 -13.79 12.19 7.27
C SER A 65 -14.77 12.90 8.22
N VAL A 66 -14.51 14.17 8.42
CA VAL A 66 -15.35 15.08 9.19
C VAL A 66 -15.64 16.33 8.38
N ARG A 67 -16.77 16.95 8.60
CA ARG A 67 -17.13 18.21 7.96
C ARG A 67 -17.97 19.07 8.89
N LYS A 68 -17.62 20.37 8.98
CA LYS A 68 -18.31 21.35 9.83
C LYS A 68 -18.43 20.93 11.30
N GLY A 69 -17.38 20.29 11.80
CA GLY A 69 -17.34 19.83 13.18
C GLY A 69 -18.08 18.51 13.47
N GLU A 70 -18.59 17.83 12.43
CA GLU A 70 -19.33 16.58 12.57
C GLU A 70 -18.65 15.44 11.81
N LEU A 71 -18.82 14.22 12.30
CA LEU A 71 -18.38 13.01 11.60
C LEU A 71 -19.22 12.80 10.33
N GLU A 72 -18.57 12.72 9.18
CA GLU A 72 -19.23 12.52 7.88
C GLU A 72 -19.16 11.06 7.43
N ASN A 73 -17.96 10.44 7.50
CA ASN A 73 -17.78 9.07 7.06
C ASN A 73 -16.74 8.32 7.87
N VAL A 74 -16.95 7.02 8.04
CA VAL A 74 -15.96 6.07 8.56
C VAL A 74 -15.95 4.85 7.64
N GLU A 75 -14.83 4.60 7.00
CA GLU A 75 -14.63 3.49 6.10
C GLU A 75 -13.50 2.59 6.59
N ARG A 76 -13.76 1.28 6.65
CA ARG A 76 -12.74 0.25 6.80
C ARG A 76 -12.78 -0.64 5.59
N ASN A 77 -11.66 -0.73 4.91
CA ASN A 77 -11.51 -1.59 3.75
C ASN A 77 -10.51 -2.72 4.01
N ARG A 78 -10.72 -3.80 3.30
CA ARG A 78 -9.78 -4.91 3.17
C ARG A 78 -9.97 -5.54 1.81
N ASP A 79 -8.96 -5.43 0.98
CA ASP A 79 -8.96 -5.91 -0.39
C ASP A 79 -7.83 -6.92 -0.57
N LYS A 80 -8.05 -7.88 -1.44
CA LYS A 80 -7.04 -8.86 -1.84
C LYS A 80 -7.15 -9.16 -3.32
N SER A 81 -6.03 -9.47 -3.95
CA SER A 81 -5.99 -9.77 -5.37
C SER A 81 -4.88 -10.76 -5.70
N LEU A 82 -5.14 -11.64 -6.65
CA LEU A 82 -4.13 -12.39 -7.40
C LEU A 82 -4.22 -11.94 -8.86
N GLY A 83 -3.16 -11.29 -9.34
CA GLY A 83 -2.97 -10.92 -10.74
C GLY A 83 -2.11 -11.95 -11.46
N VAL A 84 -2.45 -12.26 -12.71
CA VAL A 84 -1.69 -13.18 -13.55
C VAL A 84 -1.48 -12.56 -14.91
N THR A 85 -0.25 -12.56 -15.39
CA THR A 85 0.13 -12.21 -16.76
C THR A 85 0.69 -13.43 -17.45
N VAL A 86 0.16 -13.77 -18.64
CA VAL A 86 0.61 -14.86 -19.47
C VAL A 86 1.15 -14.31 -20.79
N TYR A 87 2.25 -14.88 -21.26
CA TYR A 87 2.83 -14.59 -22.57
C TYR A 87 2.82 -15.83 -23.46
N LEU A 88 2.47 -15.62 -24.73
CA LEU A 88 2.61 -16.58 -25.82
C LEU A 88 3.48 -15.93 -26.90
N GLY A 89 4.79 -16.09 -26.80
CA GLY A 89 5.75 -15.26 -27.52
C GLY A 89 5.59 -13.80 -27.11
N HIS A 90 5.28 -12.93 -28.05
CA HIS A 90 5.05 -11.50 -27.83
C HIS A 90 3.56 -11.11 -27.65
N ARG A 91 2.70 -12.08 -27.39
CA ARG A 91 1.28 -11.86 -27.09
C ARG A 91 1.06 -11.94 -25.60
N ARG A 92 0.40 -10.94 -25.03
CA ARG A 92 0.18 -10.82 -23.59
C ARG A 92 -1.30 -10.85 -23.24
N GLY A 93 -1.65 -11.65 -22.24
CA GLY A 93 -2.97 -11.64 -21.61
C GLY A 93 -2.85 -11.47 -20.10
N ASN A 94 -3.79 -10.72 -19.51
CA ASN A 94 -3.84 -10.47 -18.06
C ASN A 94 -5.24 -10.81 -17.55
N ALA A 95 -5.29 -11.39 -16.36
CA ALA A 95 -6.52 -11.60 -15.61
C ALA A 95 -6.23 -11.51 -14.10
N SER A 96 -7.25 -11.25 -13.31
CA SER A 96 -7.12 -11.20 -11.86
C SER A 96 -8.35 -11.75 -11.15
N THR A 97 -8.18 -12.15 -9.90
CA THR A 97 -9.26 -12.61 -9.03
C THR A 97 -9.02 -12.18 -7.59
N SER A 98 -10.09 -11.98 -6.83
CA SER A 98 -10.05 -11.84 -5.37
C SER A 98 -10.35 -13.16 -4.64
N ASP A 99 -10.66 -14.24 -5.36
CA ASP A 99 -10.88 -15.58 -4.82
C ASP A 99 -9.57 -16.38 -4.90
N PHE A 100 -9.04 -16.79 -3.76
CA PHE A 100 -7.78 -17.54 -3.65
C PHE A 100 -7.98 -19.06 -3.66
N SER A 101 -9.18 -19.56 -3.99
CA SER A 101 -9.39 -21.00 -4.18
C SER A 101 -8.61 -21.51 -5.41
N GLN A 102 -8.20 -22.78 -5.35
CA GLN A 102 -7.46 -23.43 -6.44
C GLN A 102 -8.19 -23.30 -7.78
N ASP A 103 -9.50 -23.55 -7.79
CA ASP A 103 -10.34 -23.45 -8.98
C ASP A 103 -10.37 -22.02 -9.56
N ALA A 104 -10.44 -20.99 -8.72
CA ALA A 104 -10.44 -19.61 -9.15
C ALA A 104 -9.07 -19.22 -9.72
N ILE A 105 -7.98 -19.69 -9.14
CA ILE A 105 -6.63 -19.49 -9.66
C ILE A 105 -6.51 -20.11 -11.05
N GLU A 106 -6.92 -21.36 -11.22
CA GLU A 106 -6.83 -22.07 -12.51
C GLU A 106 -7.68 -21.39 -13.59
N ARG A 107 -8.91 -20.98 -13.26
CA ARG A 107 -9.76 -20.21 -14.20
C ARG A 107 -9.14 -18.85 -14.56
N THR A 108 -8.52 -18.18 -13.61
CA THR A 108 -7.89 -16.89 -13.86
C THR A 108 -6.69 -17.03 -14.78
N VAL A 109 -5.85 -18.04 -14.58
CA VAL A 109 -4.73 -18.34 -15.46
C VAL A 109 -5.22 -18.73 -16.85
N GLN A 110 -6.28 -19.56 -16.93
CA GLN A 110 -6.89 -19.93 -18.22
C GLN A 110 -7.41 -18.70 -18.97
N ALA A 111 -8.10 -17.78 -18.27
CA ALA A 111 -8.59 -16.54 -18.87
C ALA A 111 -7.44 -15.67 -19.40
N ALA A 112 -6.35 -15.49 -18.64
CA ALA A 112 -5.16 -14.77 -19.10
C ALA A 112 -4.52 -15.44 -20.32
N TYR A 113 -4.45 -16.77 -20.33
CA TYR A 113 -3.93 -17.55 -21.46
C TYR A 113 -4.79 -17.36 -22.71
N ASP A 114 -6.11 -17.45 -22.58
CA ASP A 114 -7.04 -17.29 -23.71
C ASP A 114 -7.00 -15.86 -24.27
N ILE A 115 -6.90 -14.84 -23.42
CA ILE A 115 -6.68 -13.46 -23.86
C ILE A 115 -5.38 -13.36 -24.67
N ALA A 116 -4.28 -13.93 -24.19
CA ALA A 116 -3.00 -13.91 -24.90
C ALA A 116 -3.08 -14.54 -26.29
N ARG A 117 -3.89 -15.60 -26.46
CA ARG A 117 -4.08 -16.28 -27.78
C ARG A 117 -4.69 -15.37 -28.84
N PHE A 118 -5.54 -14.42 -28.45
CA PHE A 118 -6.27 -13.54 -29.34
C PHE A 118 -5.72 -12.12 -29.40
N THR A 119 -4.78 -11.77 -28.53
CA THR A 119 -4.12 -10.46 -28.52
C THR A 119 -3.14 -10.37 -29.69
N ALA A 120 -3.04 -9.21 -30.32
CA ALA A 120 -2.04 -8.92 -31.32
C ALA A 120 -0.61 -9.03 -30.75
N GLU A 121 0.34 -9.37 -31.61
CA GLU A 121 1.75 -9.36 -31.21
C GLU A 121 2.26 -7.94 -30.99
N ASP A 122 2.98 -7.76 -29.89
CA ASP A 122 3.72 -6.55 -29.57
C ASP A 122 5.20 -6.93 -29.40
N PRO A 123 6.08 -6.55 -30.31
CA PRO A 123 7.49 -6.99 -30.31
C PRO A 123 8.26 -6.65 -29.03
N VAL A 124 7.75 -5.71 -28.23
CA VAL A 124 8.37 -5.32 -26.95
C VAL A 124 7.69 -5.94 -25.73
N ALA A 125 6.60 -6.70 -25.92
CA ALA A 125 5.95 -7.39 -24.82
C ALA A 125 6.76 -8.62 -24.39
N GLY A 126 7.05 -8.71 -23.09
CA GLY A 126 7.79 -9.83 -22.51
C GLY A 126 8.21 -9.55 -21.07
N LEU A 127 8.84 -10.54 -20.45
CA LEU A 127 9.52 -10.39 -19.18
C LEU A 127 10.91 -9.77 -19.37
N PRO A 128 11.49 -9.13 -18.34
CA PRO A 128 12.87 -8.66 -18.39
C PRO A 128 13.85 -9.79 -18.68
N ASP A 129 14.96 -9.47 -19.32
CA ASP A 129 16.06 -10.42 -19.49
C ASP A 129 16.53 -10.98 -18.15
N LYS A 130 16.86 -12.28 -18.11
CA LYS A 130 17.32 -12.94 -16.87
C LYS A 130 18.55 -12.27 -16.22
N LYS A 131 19.38 -11.61 -17.03
CA LYS A 131 20.57 -10.88 -16.56
C LYS A 131 20.22 -9.59 -15.79
N ASP A 132 19.04 -9.00 -16.08
CA ASP A 132 18.59 -7.72 -15.53
C ASP A 132 17.66 -7.89 -14.32
N ILE A 133 17.45 -9.14 -13.89
CA ILE A 133 16.59 -9.44 -12.73
C ILE A 133 17.31 -9.07 -11.44
N ALA A 134 16.63 -8.32 -10.57
CA ALA A 134 17.12 -7.99 -9.24
C ALA A 134 17.33 -9.27 -8.41
N LYS A 135 18.56 -9.46 -7.90
CA LYS A 135 18.95 -10.61 -7.07
C LYS A 135 18.91 -10.28 -5.57
N HIS A 136 18.94 -9.02 -5.25
CA HIS A 136 18.94 -8.51 -3.88
C HIS A 136 17.81 -7.50 -3.70
N HIS A 137 17.09 -7.64 -2.58
CA HIS A 137 16.00 -6.77 -2.20
C HIS A 137 16.41 -6.08 -0.89
N PRO A 138 16.91 -4.82 -0.94
CA PRO A 138 17.22 -4.10 0.30
C PRO A 138 15.95 -3.86 1.10
N ASP A 139 16.08 -3.88 2.42
CA ASP A 139 15.02 -3.39 3.29
C ASP A 139 14.97 -1.86 3.15
N LEU A 140 13.81 -1.36 2.68
CA LEU A 140 13.58 0.07 2.46
C LEU A 140 12.83 0.71 3.62
N ASP A 141 12.58 -0.03 4.71
CA ASP A 141 11.87 0.43 5.90
C ASP A 141 10.52 1.12 5.56
N LEU A 142 9.67 0.42 4.80
CA LEU A 142 8.44 1.01 4.26
C LEU A 142 7.19 0.73 5.11
N PHE A 143 7.29 -0.11 6.15
CA PHE A 143 6.15 -0.62 6.89
C PHE A 143 6.15 -0.15 8.34
N HIS A 144 5.32 0.85 8.63
CA HIS A 144 5.09 1.45 9.96
C HIS A 144 3.58 1.44 10.24
N PRO A 145 2.99 0.34 10.73
CA PRO A 145 1.56 0.23 10.95
C PRO A 145 1.06 1.23 11.97
N TRP A 146 -0.06 1.89 11.67
CA TRP A 146 -0.71 2.84 12.56
C TRP A 146 -2.02 2.26 13.09
N ASN A 147 -2.01 1.78 14.31
CA ASN A 147 -3.17 1.18 14.97
C ASN A 147 -4.14 2.24 15.54
N ILE A 148 -4.48 3.26 14.74
CA ILE A 148 -5.40 4.31 15.16
C ILE A 148 -6.84 3.75 15.18
N THR A 149 -7.59 4.10 16.24
CA THR A 149 -9.02 3.80 16.29
C THR A 149 -9.82 4.79 15.45
N SER A 150 -11.05 4.42 15.05
CA SER A 150 -11.94 5.35 14.33
C SER A 150 -12.28 6.58 15.17
N ALA A 151 -12.40 6.44 16.50
CA ALA A 151 -12.66 7.55 17.41
C ALA A 151 -11.47 8.51 17.48
N ASP A 152 -10.24 7.98 17.57
CA ASP A 152 -9.02 8.81 17.61
C ASP A 152 -8.79 9.50 16.26
N ALA A 153 -9.05 8.82 15.14
CA ALA A 153 -8.97 9.38 13.79
C ALA A 153 -9.99 10.52 13.60
N ALA A 154 -11.23 10.34 14.06
CA ALA A 154 -12.25 11.39 14.06
C ALA A 154 -11.84 12.59 14.90
N THR A 155 -11.35 12.35 16.10
CA THR A 155 -10.82 13.42 16.99
C THR A 155 -9.69 14.19 16.33
N LEU A 156 -8.78 13.51 15.65
CA LEU A 156 -7.66 14.13 14.96
C LEU A 156 -8.15 14.96 13.75
N ALA A 157 -9.10 14.43 12.97
CA ALA A 157 -9.70 15.12 11.82
C ALA A 157 -10.46 16.39 12.27
N LEU A 158 -11.28 16.30 13.33
CA LEU A 158 -11.98 17.45 13.92
C LEU A 158 -11.02 18.55 14.36
N ARG A 159 -9.93 18.16 15.02
CA ARG A 159 -8.88 19.14 15.43
C ARG A 159 -8.18 19.76 14.23
N CYS A 160 -7.98 19.00 13.16
CA CYS A 160 -7.40 19.49 11.92
C CYS A 160 -8.31 20.54 11.25
N GLU A 161 -9.60 20.24 11.11
CA GLU A 161 -10.59 21.15 10.56
C GLU A 161 -10.73 22.43 11.41
N ALA A 162 -10.87 22.27 12.73
CA ALA A 162 -10.97 23.42 13.64
C ALA A 162 -9.74 24.33 13.57
N ALA A 163 -8.53 23.77 13.47
CA ALA A 163 -7.31 24.56 13.33
C ALA A 163 -7.31 25.36 12.00
N ALA A 164 -7.71 24.75 10.89
CA ALA A 164 -7.82 25.42 9.58
C ALA A 164 -8.85 26.54 9.62
N MET A 165 -10.04 26.30 10.18
CA MET A 165 -11.10 27.29 10.32
C MET A 165 -10.71 28.51 11.16
N GLN A 166 -9.80 28.34 12.13
CA GLN A 166 -9.32 29.41 13.03
C GLN A 166 -8.16 30.21 12.44
N THR A 167 -7.59 29.81 11.31
CA THR A 167 -6.39 30.44 10.73
C THR A 167 -6.68 31.88 10.26
N ASP A 168 -7.85 32.11 9.63
CA ASP A 168 -8.25 33.43 9.14
C ASP A 168 -9.78 33.55 9.22
N LYS A 169 -10.26 34.77 9.62
CA LYS A 169 -11.70 35.08 9.70
C LYS A 169 -12.46 35.02 8.35
N ARG A 170 -11.74 35.02 7.24
CA ARG A 170 -12.32 34.85 5.90
C ARG A 170 -12.66 33.40 5.59
N ILE A 171 -12.09 32.44 6.32
CA ILE A 171 -12.44 31.04 6.19
C ILE A 171 -13.79 30.81 6.89
N THR A 172 -14.83 30.68 6.08
CA THR A 172 -16.22 30.61 6.57
C THR A 172 -16.88 29.25 6.34
N ASN A 173 -16.19 28.34 5.63
CA ASN A 173 -16.70 27.02 5.31
C ASN A 173 -15.53 26.02 5.16
N SER A 174 -15.86 24.73 5.07
CA SER A 174 -14.92 23.65 4.89
C SER A 174 -15.52 22.57 4.00
N GLU A 175 -14.72 21.94 3.16
CA GLU A 175 -15.06 20.64 2.53
C GLU A 175 -14.75 19.46 3.46
N GLY A 176 -14.16 19.76 4.60
CA GLY A 176 -13.86 18.78 5.63
C GLY A 176 -12.38 18.57 5.86
N ALA A 177 -12.12 17.68 6.80
CA ALA A 177 -10.80 17.11 7.05
C ALA A 177 -10.90 15.59 7.08
N ALA A 178 -9.82 14.91 6.72
CA ALA A 178 -9.77 13.46 6.72
C ALA A 178 -8.48 12.92 7.32
N VAL A 179 -8.58 11.75 7.92
CA VAL A 179 -7.44 10.95 8.40
C VAL A 179 -7.55 9.58 7.77
N SER A 180 -6.48 9.11 7.14
CA SER A 180 -6.40 7.74 6.62
C SER A 180 -5.15 7.03 7.11
N ALA A 181 -5.32 5.76 7.45
CA ALA A 181 -4.25 4.83 7.81
C ALA A 181 -4.36 3.61 6.90
N GLN A 182 -3.45 3.49 5.94
CA GLN A 182 -3.46 2.43 4.93
C GLN A 182 -2.19 1.60 5.02
N GLN A 183 -2.32 0.31 4.81
CA GLN A 183 -1.20 -0.61 4.73
C GLN A 183 -1.48 -1.71 3.71
N SER A 184 -0.44 -2.20 3.08
CA SER A 184 -0.52 -3.27 2.10
C SER A 184 0.74 -4.11 2.11
N HIS A 185 0.63 -5.34 1.65
CA HIS A 185 1.78 -6.17 1.29
C HIS A 185 1.47 -7.00 0.04
N PHE A 186 2.51 -7.40 -0.62
CA PHE A 186 2.39 -8.24 -1.82
C PHE A 186 3.57 -9.19 -1.94
N PHE A 187 3.40 -10.19 -2.79
CA PHE A 187 4.47 -11.02 -3.32
C PHE A 187 4.28 -11.20 -4.81
N SER A 188 5.36 -11.06 -5.56
CA SER A 188 5.39 -11.22 -7.01
C SER A 188 6.49 -12.18 -7.43
N ALA A 189 6.23 -12.99 -8.45
CA ALA A 189 7.24 -13.82 -9.08
C ALA A 189 6.94 -13.98 -10.58
N HIS A 190 7.96 -14.38 -11.35
CA HIS A 190 7.79 -14.70 -12.77
C HIS A 190 8.74 -15.81 -13.22
N THR A 191 8.47 -16.39 -14.41
CA THR A 191 9.17 -17.56 -14.94
C THR A 191 10.65 -17.35 -15.21
N HIS A 192 11.13 -16.10 -15.34
CA HIS A 192 12.55 -15.78 -15.47
C HIS A 192 13.32 -15.77 -14.14
N GLY A 193 12.65 -16.07 -13.01
CA GLY A 193 13.29 -16.30 -11.72
C GLY A 193 13.23 -15.13 -10.74
N PHE A 194 12.56 -14.02 -11.06
CA PHE A 194 12.26 -13.01 -10.04
C PHE A 194 11.33 -13.57 -8.98
N ARG A 195 11.61 -13.26 -7.72
CA ARG A 195 10.75 -13.53 -6.57
C ARG A 195 10.98 -12.43 -5.55
N GLY A 196 9.94 -11.68 -5.18
CA GLY A 196 10.09 -10.59 -4.23
C GLY A 196 8.77 -9.97 -3.83
N GLY A 197 8.79 -9.23 -2.74
CA GLY A 197 7.64 -8.51 -2.22
C GLY A 197 7.98 -7.86 -0.89
N TYR A 198 7.19 -6.88 -0.50
CA TYR A 198 7.36 -6.16 0.75
C TYR A 198 6.02 -5.67 1.29
N ALA A 199 6.00 -5.34 2.57
CA ALA A 199 4.90 -4.61 3.20
C ALA A 199 5.20 -3.11 3.15
N SER A 200 4.13 -2.31 3.09
CA SER A 200 4.24 -0.85 3.13
C SER A 200 3.03 -0.23 3.83
N SER A 201 3.22 0.96 4.36
CA SER A 201 2.18 1.79 4.94
C SER A 201 2.16 3.18 4.32
N ARG A 202 0.99 3.83 4.38
CA ARG A 202 0.81 5.22 4.01
C ARG A 202 -0.29 5.82 4.87
N HIS A 203 0.06 6.85 5.61
CA HIS A 203 -0.87 7.57 6.47
C HIS A 203 -1.00 9.01 6.00
N THR A 204 -2.21 9.53 6.04
CA THR A 204 -2.49 10.87 5.52
C THR A 204 -3.43 11.61 6.44
N ILE A 205 -3.15 12.89 6.67
CA ILE A 205 -4.07 13.86 7.26
C ILE A 205 -4.27 14.95 6.21
N SER A 206 -5.50 15.35 5.95
CA SER A 206 -5.82 16.39 4.99
C SER A 206 -6.94 17.30 5.49
N VAL A 207 -7.01 18.53 4.96
CA VAL A 207 -8.08 19.49 5.22
C VAL A 207 -8.26 20.41 4.01
N ALA A 208 -9.49 20.79 3.73
CA ALA A 208 -9.83 21.69 2.63
C ALA A 208 -10.74 22.84 3.11
N PRO A 209 -10.17 23.96 3.62
CA PRO A 209 -10.91 25.15 4.00
C PRO A 209 -11.42 25.93 2.78
N ILE A 210 -12.52 26.65 2.97
CA ILE A 210 -13.12 27.55 1.99
C ILE A 210 -13.21 28.94 2.59
N ALA A 211 -12.60 29.91 1.93
CA ALA A 211 -12.65 31.32 2.29
C ALA A 211 -13.58 32.09 1.35
N GLY A 212 -14.10 33.24 1.80
CA GLY A 212 -14.95 34.13 1.01
C GLY A 212 -16.44 33.75 1.02
N LYS A 213 -17.25 34.45 0.21
CA LYS A 213 -18.69 34.24 0.07
C LYS A 213 -19.13 34.48 -1.38
N GLY A 214 -20.20 33.77 -1.80
CA GLY A 214 -20.75 33.92 -3.16
C GLY A 214 -19.68 33.67 -4.23
N ASP A 215 -19.62 34.52 -5.23
CA ASP A 215 -18.71 34.38 -6.37
C ASP A 215 -17.23 34.62 -6.02
N SER A 216 -16.94 35.12 -4.81
CA SER A 216 -15.56 35.30 -4.31
C SER A 216 -15.04 34.15 -3.50
N MET A 217 -15.77 33.03 -3.44
CA MET A 217 -15.29 31.85 -2.71
C MET A 217 -14.03 31.27 -3.35
N GLN A 218 -13.05 30.99 -2.49
CA GLN A 218 -11.81 30.32 -2.84
C GLN A 218 -11.62 29.10 -1.94
N ARG A 219 -11.19 27.99 -2.52
CA ARG A 219 -10.87 26.75 -1.81
C ARG A 219 -9.38 26.48 -1.94
N ASP A 220 -8.80 26.04 -0.86
CA ASP A 220 -7.44 25.50 -0.85
C ASP A 220 -7.42 24.19 -0.06
N ALA A 221 -6.42 23.36 -0.28
CA ALA A 221 -6.28 22.09 0.41
C ALA A 221 -4.83 21.88 0.86
N TRP A 222 -4.68 21.28 2.02
CA TRP A 222 -3.39 20.88 2.54
C TRP A 222 -3.42 19.45 3.05
N TYR A 223 -2.29 18.77 2.95
CA TYR A 223 -2.13 17.41 3.48
C TYR A 223 -0.71 17.14 3.98
N SER A 224 -0.61 16.17 4.87
CA SER A 224 0.62 15.51 5.25
C SER A 224 0.47 14.02 4.99
N SER A 225 1.41 13.41 4.26
CA SER A 225 1.34 11.99 3.90
C SER A 225 2.69 11.35 4.09
N MET A 226 2.78 10.41 5.05
CA MET A 226 4.02 9.77 5.49
C MET A 226 3.87 8.26 5.59
N ARG A 227 4.98 7.54 5.65
CA ARG A 227 5.02 6.10 5.92
C ARG A 227 4.79 5.81 7.39
N SER A 228 5.38 6.61 8.28
CA SER A 228 5.17 6.56 9.72
C SER A 228 4.22 7.66 10.18
N ALA A 229 3.29 7.32 11.06
CA ALA A 229 2.37 8.28 11.66
C ALA A 229 3.08 9.32 12.53
N ASP A 230 4.26 8.99 13.06
CA ASP A 230 5.07 9.88 13.89
C ASP A 230 5.67 11.05 13.10
N GLU A 231 5.82 10.87 11.80
CA GLU A 231 6.33 11.89 10.87
C GLU A 231 5.25 12.81 10.32
N LEU A 232 3.97 12.50 10.55
CA LEU A 232 2.86 13.34 10.10
C LEU A 232 2.92 14.72 10.77
N LEU A 233 2.76 15.76 9.97
CA LEU A 233 2.64 17.13 10.46
C LEU A 233 1.36 17.25 11.31
N ARG A 234 1.51 17.76 12.53
CA ARG A 234 0.37 17.97 13.44
C ARG A 234 -0.38 19.25 13.11
N PRO A 235 -1.71 19.34 13.33
CA PRO A 235 -2.57 20.46 12.91
C PRO A 235 -2.07 21.86 13.32
N ARG A 236 -1.45 21.99 14.50
CA ARG A 236 -0.91 23.29 14.97
C ARG A 236 0.27 23.84 14.15
N ARG A 237 0.99 22.98 13.41
CA ARG A 237 2.07 23.42 12.51
C ARG A 237 1.55 23.90 11.15
N TRP A 238 0.34 23.53 10.78
CA TRP A 238 -0.25 23.91 9.49
C TRP A 238 -0.65 25.38 9.45
N ALA A 239 -1.14 25.91 10.59
CA ALA A 239 -1.47 27.33 10.74
C ALA A 239 -0.23 28.25 10.67
N ALA A 240 0.96 27.71 10.85
CA ALA A 240 2.22 28.47 10.90
C ALA A 240 3.05 28.36 9.60
N THR A 241 2.64 27.57 8.61
CA THR A 241 3.36 27.45 7.32
C THR A 241 2.87 28.58 6.43
N PRO A 242 3.73 29.56 6.04
CA PRO A 242 3.35 30.58 5.07
C PRO A 242 3.01 29.87 3.76
N GLN A 243 1.76 30.02 3.30
CA GLN A 243 1.40 29.63 1.95
C GLN A 243 2.25 30.46 1.00
N SER A 244 3.09 29.83 0.19
CA SER A 244 3.65 30.47 -0.98
C SER A 244 2.48 30.75 -1.91
N ALA A 245 2.00 32.00 -1.87
CA ALA A 245 1.07 32.51 -2.88
C ALA A 245 1.72 32.40 -4.26
N PRO A 246 0.96 32.07 -5.31
CA PRO A 246 1.42 32.12 -6.68
C PRO A 246 1.84 33.52 -7.14
#